data_32f9fd14b8537223f939c897f15c900d
#
_entry.id   32f9fd14b8537223f939c897f15c900d
#
_cell.length_a   1.000
_cell.length_b   1.000
_cell.length_c   1.000
_cell.angle_alpha   90.00
_cell.angle_beta   90.00
_cell.angle_gamma   90.00
#
_symmetry.space_group_name_H-M   'P 1'
#
loop_
_entity.id
_entity.type
_entity.pdbx_description
1 polymer ?
#
loop_
_entity_poly.entity_id
_entity_poly.type
_entity_poly.pdbx_seq_one_letter_code
_entity_poly.pdbx_strand_id
1 'polypeptide(L)'
;LYTEGGRRLLPSQPGRTTMCPTEIFWDASAPVNCVRLLPIETRRTNTSLQNFKRIPQNWVTVTFDPTNHDQTRAAINQVSASKWVAPADALKLGFAMDELGERDANGKVAVPAWRHALISLDHPLLRQGLRIVDTPGLNALGNEPELTLKTLPEAQAILFLMSADAGVTASDMTIWREHVQTLRDEQCTAVLALLNKIDSLWDDL
;
A
#
# COMPACT_ATOMS: atom_id res chain seq x y z
N LEU A 1 -9.08 -5.18 8.85
CA LEU A 1 -10.21 -6.04 8.44
C LEU A 1 -10.08 -7.43 9.05
N TYR A 2 -11.18 -7.94 9.58
CA TYR A 2 -11.27 -9.27 10.18
C TYR A 2 -12.32 -10.09 9.44
N THR A 3 -12.14 -11.41 9.38
CA THR A 3 -13.21 -12.33 8.93
C THR A 3 -14.38 -12.33 9.93
N GLU A 4 -15.52 -12.87 9.55
CA GLU A 4 -16.65 -13.09 10.48
C GLU A 4 -16.25 -13.93 11.70
N GLY A 5 -15.21 -14.76 11.60
CA GLY A 5 -14.60 -15.51 12.70
C GLY A 5 -13.56 -14.75 13.52
N GLY A 6 -13.44 -13.43 13.38
CA GLY A 6 -12.51 -12.59 14.14
C GLY A 6 -11.03 -12.76 13.77
N ARG A 7 -10.70 -13.42 12.66
CA ARG A 7 -9.31 -13.59 12.20
C ARG A 7 -8.88 -12.43 11.31
N ARG A 8 -7.65 -12.01 11.48
CA ARG A 8 -7.05 -10.90 10.73
C ARG A 8 -6.86 -11.29 9.25
N LEU A 9 -7.38 -10.46 8.33
CA LEU A 9 -7.29 -10.69 6.89
C LEU A 9 -5.97 -10.20 6.28
N LEU A 10 -5.47 -9.08 6.78
CA LEU A 10 -4.22 -8.51 6.26
C LEU A 10 -3.03 -9.06 7.07
N PRO A 11 -1.97 -9.52 6.40
CA PRO A 11 -0.77 -9.98 7.09
C PRO A 11 -0.13 -8.81 7.84
N SER A 12 0.25 -9.05 9.09
CA SER A 12 1.15 -8.17 9.82
C SER A 12 2.43 -8.96 10.11
N GLN A 13 3.48 -8.63 9.41
CA GLN A 13 4.80 -9.12 9.75
C GLN A 13 5.63 -7.96 10.29
N PRO A 14 6.31 -8.13 11.44
CA PRO A 14 7.27 -7.13 11.92
C PRO A 14 8.32 -6.87 10.84
N GLY A 15 8.57 -5.61 10.52
CA GLY A 15 9.66 -5.20 9.64
C GLY A 15 9.39 -5.24 8.13
N ARG A 16 8.21 -5.64 7.64
CA ARG A 16 7.87 -5.48 6.22
C ARG A 16 6.78 -4.42 6.06
N THR A 17 7.21 -3.29 5.59
CA THR A 17 6.36 -2.20 5.10
C THR A 17 5.63 -2.66 3.83
N THR A 18 4.41 -2.23 3.63
CA THR A 18 3.68 -2.38 2.36
C THR A 18 4.58 -1.92 1.22
N MET A 19 4.83 -2.82 0.26
CA MET A 19 5.83 -2.57 -0.79
C MET A 19 5.27 -1.73 -1.94
N CYS A 20 3.94 -1.65 -2.08
CA CYS A 20 3.27 -0.81 -3.08
C CYS A 20 1.92 -0.32 -2.56
N PRO A 21 1.41 0.83 -3.04
CA PRO A 21 0.08 1.31 -2.71
C PRO A 21 -0.98 0.25 -3.01
N THR A 22 -1.87 0.02 -2.05
CA THR A 22 -2.86 -1.05 -2.13
C THR A 22 -4.26 -0.50 -1.87
N GLU A 23 -5.18 -0.72 -2.80
CA GLU A 23 -6.59 -0.39 -2.62
C GLU A 23 -7.39 -1.64 -2.27
N ILE A 24 -8.20 -1.57 -1.21
CA ILE A 24 -9.06 -2.66 -0.75
C ILE A 24 -10.50 -2.20 -0.86
N PHE A 25 -11.30 -2.93 -1.62
CA PHE A 25 -12.68 -2.59 -1.91
C PHE A 25 -13.48 -3.84 -2.34
N TRP A 26 -14.77 -3.68 -2.58
CA TRP A 26 -15.59 -4.69 -3.26
C TRP A 26 -15.98 -4.19 -4.64
N ASP A 27 -15.69 -4.99 -5.67
CA ASP A 27 -16.08 -4.70 -7.04
C ASP A 27 -17.44 -5.35 -7.35
N ALA A 28 -18.52 -4.60 -7.15
CA ALA A 28 -19.88 -5.10 -7.39
C ALA A 28 -20.16 -5.35 -8.89
N SER A 29 -19.40 -4.74 -9.80
CA SER A 29 -19.54 -4.92 -11.24
C SER A 29 -18.86 -6.21 -11.74
N ALA A 30 -17.84 -6.67 -11.00
CA ALA A 30 -17.13 -7.92 -11.25
C ALA A 30 -16.92 -8.64 -9.91
N PRO A 31 -17.97 -9.30 -9.37
CA PRO A 31 -18.01 -9.78 -7.99
C PRO A 31 -17.13 -11.03 -7.79
N VAL A 32 -15.82 -10.84 -7.85
CA VAL A 32 -14.81 -11.89 -7.66
C VAL A 32 -13.84 -11.47 -6.57
N ASN A 33 -13.57 -12.37 -5.62
CA ASN A 33 -12.50 -12.18 -4.65
C ASN A 33 -11.16 -12.40 -5.36
N CYS A 34 -10.39 -11.32 -5.49
CA CYS A 34 -9.11 -11.38 -6.20
C CYS A 34 -8.15 -10.29 -5.73
N VAL A 35 -6.87 -10.54 -5.98
CA VAL A 35 -5.80 -9.54 -5.94
C VAL A 35 -5.38 -9.27 -7.38
N ARG A 36 -5.43 -8.02 -7.82
CA ARG A 36 -4.90 -7.56 -9.10
C ARG A 36 -3.63 -6.76 -8.83
N LEU A 37 -2.56 -7.13 -9.51
CA LEU A 37 -1.21 -6.63 -9.27
C LEU A 37 -0.68 -5.98 -10.55
N LEU A 38 -0.32 -4.71 -10.48
CA LEU A 38 0.25 -3.96 -11.60
C LEU A 38 1.78 -4.12 -11.56
N PRO A 39 2.41 -4.70 -12.60
CA PRO A 39 3.87 -4.90 -12.64
C PRO A 39 4.65 -3.59 -12.50
N ILE A 40 5.77 -3.63 -11.78
CA ILE A 40 6.62 -2.45 -11.53
C ILE A 40 7.19 -1.87 -12.84
N GLU A 41 7.35 -2.68 -13.89
CA GLU A 41 7.82 -2.27 -15.22
C GLU A 41 6.94 -1.19 -15.85
N THR A 42 5.68 -1.11 -15.45
CA THR A 42 4.74 -0.07 -15.93
C THR A 42 5.18 1.35 -15.54
N ARG A 43 6.13 1.50 -14.61
CA ARG A 43 6.78 2.79 -14.33
C ARG A 43 7.58 3.34 -15.50
N ARG A 44 8.05 2.48 -16.39
CA ARG A 44 8.79 2.90 -17.59
C ARG A 44 7.92 3.61 -18.63
N THR A 45 6.62 3.59 -18.44
CA THR A 45 5.66 4.23 -19.36
C THR A 45 5.11 5.51 -18.74
N ASN A 46 4.75 6.48 -19.57
CA ASN A 46 4.08 7.71 -19.12
C ASN A 46 2.57 7.51 -18.89
N THR A 47 2.11 6.26 -18.86
CA THR A 47 0.70 5.94 -18.67
C THR A 47 0.32 6.13 -17.20
N SER A 48 -0.75 6.89 -16.97
CA SER A 48 -1.26 7.13 -15.61
C SER A 48 -1.86 5.86 -15.00
N LEU A 49 -1.88 5.77 -13.67
CA LEU A 49 -2.51 4.68 -12.93
C LEU A 49 -4.01 4.57 -13.29
N GLN A 50 -4.70 5.69 -13.47
CA GLN A 50 -6.12 5.72 -13.87
C GLN A 50 -6.34 5.02 -15.23
N ASN A 51 -5.43 5.22 -16.19
CA ASN A 51 -5.50 4.54 -17.48
C ASN A 51 -5.23 3.05 -17.33
N PHE A 52 -4.25 2.66 -16.50
CA PHE A 52 -4.01 1.23 -16.23
C PHE A 52 -5.21 0.54 -15.59
N LYS A 53 -5.94 1.21 -14.68
CA LYS A 53 -7.14 0.65 -14.06
C LYS A 53 -8.24 0.28 -15.07
N ARG A 54 -8.24 0.92 -16.25
CA ARG A 54 -9.20 0.65 -17.33
C ARG A 54 -8.81 -0.50 -18.26
N ILE A 55 -7.59 -1.01 -18.15
CA ILE A 55 -7.04 -2.03 -19.02
C ILE A 55 -6.69 -3.28 -18.21
N PRO A 56 -7.63 -4.23 -18.04
CA PRO A 56 -7.43 -5.42 -17.20
C PRO A 56 -6.22 -6.27 -17.60
N GLN A 57 -5.85 -6.28 -18.88
CA GLN A 57 -4.75 -7.09 -19.41
C GLN A 57 -3.37 -6.70 -18.84
N ASN A 58 -3.25 -5.51 -18.31
CA ASN A 58 -1.99 -5.06 -17.70
C ASN A 58 -1.80 -5.55 -16.26
N TRP A 59 -2.81 -6.22 -15.70
CA TRP A 59 -2.82 -6.68 -14.33
C TRP A 59 -2.66 -8.20 -14.25
N VAL A 60 -1.80 -8.64 -13.36
CA VAL A 60 -1.77 -10.04 -12.93
C VAL A 60 -2.89 -10.24 -11.93
N THR A 61 -3.81 -11.16 -12.21
CA THR A 61 -4.98 -11.43 -11.36
C THR A 61 -4.83 -12.77 -10.67
N VAL A 62 -4.96 -12.78 -9.35
CA VAL A 62 -4.96 -13.97 -8.49
C VAL A 62 -6.30 -14.04 -7.78
N THR A 63 -7.12 -15.01 -8.12
CA THR A 63 -8.41 -15.26 -7.45
C THR A 63 -8.20 -16.13 -6.23
N PHE A 64 -9.07 -15.97 -5.22
CA PHE A 64 -9.04 -16.77 -4.00
C PHE A 64 -10.44 -17.01 -3.45
N ASP A 65 -10.60 -18.08 -2.69
CA ASP A 65 -11.79 -18.34 -1.89
C ASP A 65 -11.65 -17.65 -0.52
N PRO A 66 -12.53 -16.68 -0.19
CA PRO A 66 -12.46 -15.95 1.08
C PRO A 66 -12.73 -16.83 2.31
N THR A 67 -13.34 -18.01 2.12
CA THR A 67 -13.54 -18.99 3.20
C THR A 67 -12.29 -19.83 3.47
N ASN A 68 -11.35 -19.89 2.50
CA ASN A 68 -10.07 -20.57 2.62
C ASN A 68 -8.98 -19.57 3.04
N HIS A 69 -8.58 -19.63 4.32
CA HIS A 69 -7.59 -18.71 4.88
C HIS A 69 -6.22 -18.79 4.24
N ASP A 70 -5.79 -20.00 3.88
CA ASP A 70 -4.45 -20.17 3.29
C ASP A 70 -4.40 -19.60 1.87
N GLN A 71 -5.45 -19.79 1.07
CA GLN A 71 -5.57 -19.16 -0.24
C GLN A 71 -5.64 -17.63 -0.13
N THR A 72 -6.48 -17.11 0.75
CA THR A 72 -6.61 -15.67 1.00
C THR A 72 -5.26 -15.07 1.41
N ARG A 73 -4.58 -15.70 2.37
CA ARG A 73 -3.27 -15.26 2.84
C ARG A 73 -2.22 -15.31 1.73
N ALA A 74 -2.17 -16.40 0.97
CA ALA A 74 -1.22 -16.57 -0.13
C ALA A 74 -1.45 -15.52 -1.23
N ALA A 75 -2.70 -15.23 -1.58
CA ALA A 75 -3.04 -14.21 -2.56
C ALA A 75 -2.63 -12.81 -2.09
N ILE A 76 -2.98 -12.44 -0.86
CA ILE A 76 -2.66 -11.13 -0.28
C ILE A 76 -1.15 -10.94 -0.09
N ASN A 77 -0.43 -11.99 0.34
CA ASN A 77 1.02 -11.92 0.51
C ASN A 77 1.78 -11.60 -0.79
N GLN A 78 1.19 -11.85 -1.96
CA GLN A 78 1.81 -11.49 -3.22
C GLN A 78 2.01 -9.98 -3.39
N VAL A 79 1.22 -9.15 -2.71
CA VAL A 79 1.39 -7.69 -2.71
C VAL A 79 2.78 -7.27 -2.22
N SER A 80 3.36 -8.03 -1.29
CA SER A 80 4.69 -7.78 -0.72
C SER A 80 5.83 -8.46 -1.49
N ALA A 81 5.56 -9.00 -2.68
CA ALA A 81 6.59 -9.64 -3.47
C ALA A 81 7.65 -8.65 -3.93
N SER A 82 8.90 -9.08 -3.91
CA SER A 82 10.06 -8.38 -4.46
C SER A 82 10.71 -9.19 -5.56
N LYS A 83 11.50 -8.53 -6.39
CA LYS A 83 12.31 -9.15 -7.43
C LYS A 83 13.71 -8.57 -7.44
N TRP A 84 14.67 -9.38 -7.89
CA TRP A 84 16.06 -8.99 -8.01
C TRP A 84 16.34 -8.48 -9.42
N VAL A 85 16.84 -7.24 -9.52
CA VAL A 85 17.16 -6.59 -10.80
C VAL A 85 18.58 -6.03 -10.77
N ALA A 86 19.16 -5.78 -11.95
CA ALA A 86 20.43 -5.06 -12.01
C ALA A 86 20.24 -3.61 -11.51
N PRO A 87 21.23 -3.01 -10.83
CA PRO A 87 21.11 -1.63 -10.34
C PRO A 87 20.74 -0.61 -11.44
N ALA A 88 21.28 -0.78 -12.65
CA ALA A 88 20.93 0.05 -13.79
C ALA A 88 19.45 -0.04 -14.20
N ASP A 89 18.82 -1.21 -14.01
CA ASP A 89 17.40 -1.39 -14.29
C ASP A 89 16.53 -0.83 -13.16
N ALA A 90 17.00 -0.90 -11.91
CA ALA A 90 16.35 -0.22 -10.79
C ALA A 90 16.27 1.29 -11.01
N LEU A 91 17.37 1.92 -11.46
CA LEU A 91 17.38 3.34 -11.84
C LEU A 91 16.37 3.68 -12.93
N LYS A 92 16.23 2.82 -13.97
CA LYS A 92 15.24 3.00 -15.05
C LYS A 92 13.80 2.85 -14.54
N LEU A 93 13.60 2.19 -13.41
CA LEU A 93 12.32 2.07 -12.72
C LEU A 93 12.04 3.24 -11.76
N GLY A 94 12.96 4.21 -11.66
CA GLY A 94 12.80 5.40 -10.84
C GLY A 94 13.21 5.23 -9.37
N PHE A 95 13.98 4.18 -9.04
CA PHE A 95 14.55 4.02 -7.70
C PHE A 95 15.86 4.79 -7.61
N ALA A 96 16.08 5.55 -6.54
CA ALA A 96 17.34 6.21 -6.28
C ALA A 96 18.38 5.20 -5.74
N MET A 97 19.67 5.42 -6.02
CA MET A 97 20.74 4.48 -5.63
C MET A 97 20.91 4.35 -4.11
N ASP A 98 20.68 5.42 -3.39
CA ASP A 98 20.73 5.50 -1.92
C ASP A 98 19.52 4.83 -1.24
N GLU A 99 18.43 4.62 -1.97
CA GLU A 99 17.27 3.88 -1.51
C GLU A 99 17.42 2.37 -1.68
N LEU A 100 18.34 1.91 -2.53
CA LEU A 100 18.52 0.50 -2.82
C LEU A 100 19.25 -0.19 -1.67
N GLY A 101 18.71 -1.31 -1.22
CA GLY A 101 19.34 -2.15 -0.20
C GLY A 101 20.63 -2.85 -0.66
N GLU A 102 21.10 -3.76 0.16
CA GLU A 102 22.29 -4.54 -0.14
C GLU A 102 22.14 -5.36 -1.43
N ARG A 103 23.27 -5.56 -2.10
CA ARG A 103 23.33 -6.38 -3.32
C ARG A 103 23.41 -7.87 -2.97
N ASP A 104 22.76 -8.70 -3.77
CA ASP A 104 22.95 -10.14 -3.69
C ASP A 104 24.33 -10.58 -4.22
N ALA A 105 24.62 -11.88 -4.14
CA ALA A 105 25.87 -12.47 -4.64
C ALA A 105 26.11 -12.23 -6.14
N ASN A 106 25.07 -11.89 -6.92
CA ASN A 106 25.14 -11.58 -8.35
C ASN A 106 25.19 -10.06 -8.62
N GLY A 107 25.32 -9.23 -7.58
CA GLY A 107 25.34 -7.77 -7.69
C GLY A 107 23.99 -7.13 -7.98
N LYS A 108 22.87 -7.88 -7.85
CA LYS A 108 21.50 -7.38 -8.04
C LYS A 108 20.95 -6.78 -6.75
N VAL A 109 19.97 -5.92 -6.90
CA VAL A 109 19.24 -5.27 -5.81
C VAL A 109 17.77 -5.70 -5.81
N ALA A 110 17.19 -5.81 -4.63
CA ALA A 110 15.77 -6.13 -4.48
C ALA A 110 14.92 -4.87 -4.69
N VAL A 111 13.91 -4.98 -5.54
CA VAL A 111 12.89 -3.93 -5.75
C VAL A 111 11.49 -4.52 -5.60
N PRO A 112 10.46 -3.73 -5.27
CA PRO A 112 9.07 -4.20 -5.31
C PRO A 112 8.73 -4.81 -6.66
N ALA A 113 8.04 -5.95 -6.68
CA ALA A 113 7.60 -6.56 -7.92
C ALA A 113 6.44 -5.78 -8.56
N TRP A 114 5.69 -5.04 -7.75
CA TRP A 114 4.44 -4.40 -8.12
C TRP A 114 4.50 -2.89 -7.94
N ARG A 115 3.86 -2.16 -8.86
CA ARG A 115 3.66 -0.72 -8.78
C ARG A 115 2.42 -0.34 -7.96
N HIS A 116 1.38 -1.17 -8.05
CA HIS A 116 0.10 -0.95 -7.38
C HIS A 116 -0.66 -2.27 -7.21
N ALA A 117 -1.48 -2.37 -6.18
CA ALA A 117 -2.33 -3.52 -5.94
C ALA A 117 -3.79 -3.11 -5.73
N LEU A 118 -4.71 -3.93 -6.25
CA LEU A 118 -6.16 -3.80 -6.08
C LEU A 118 -6.68 -5.11 -5.48
N ILE A 119 -7.28 -5.05 -4.29
CA ILE A 119 -7.86 -6.21 -3.62
C ILE A 119 -9.38 -6.06 -3.63
N SER A 120 -10.06 -6.90 -4.41
CA SER A 120 -11.51 -7.05 -4.35
C SER A 120 -11.83 -8.15 -3.35
N LEU A 121 -12.54 -7.80 -2.29
CA LEU A 121 -12.87 -8.72 -1.20
C LEU A 121 -14.33 -8.57 -0.82
N ASP A 122 -15.04 -9.69 -0.80
CA ASP A 122 -16.42 -9.74 -0.35
C ASP A 122 -16.48 -9.62 1.18
N HIS A 123 -16.76 -8.39 1.66
CA HIS A 123 -16.87 -8.06 3.08
C HIS A 123 -18.02 -7.07 3.30
N PRO A 124 -18.85 -7.20 4.36
CA PRO A 124 -20.01 -6.34 4.59
C PRO A 124 -19.72 -4.83 4.54
N LEU A 125 -18.62 -4.38 5.11
CA LEU A 125 -18.22 -2.96 5.08
C LEU A 125 -17.82 -2.50 3.67
N LEU A 126 -17.13 -3.35 2.90
CA LEU A 126 -16.70 -3.01 1.55
C LEU A 126 -17.87 -3.01 0.56
N ARG A 127 -18.87 -3.86 0.77
CA ARG A 127 -20.14 -3.85 0.02
C ARG A 127 -20.93 -2.55 0.18
N GLN A 128 -20.72 -1.82 1.27
CA GLN A 128 -21.34 -0.51 1.52
C GLN A 128 -20.62 0.64 0.78
N GLY A 129 -19.62 0.33 -0.06
CA GLY A 129 -18.89 1.30 -0.84
C GLY A 129 -17.62 1.81 -0.15
N LEU A 130 -17.24 1.27 1.03
CA LEU A 130 -15.96 1.62 1.66
C LEU A 130 -14.80 1.18 0.75
N ARG A 131 -13.89 2.11 0.49
CA ARG A 131 -12.61 1.86 -0.18
C ARG A 131 -11.51 2.29 0.77
N ILE A 132 -10.60 1.37 1.07
CA ILE A 132 -9.43 1.64 1.92
C ILE A 132 -8.21 1.71 0.99
N VAL A 133 -7.44 2.78 1.10
CA VAL A 133 -6.16 2.92 0.41
C VAL A 133 -5.05 2.83 1.46
N ASP A 134 -4.30 1.74 1.41
CA ASP A 134 -3.09 1.56 2.22
C ASP A 134 -1.90 2.09 1.42
N THR A 135 -1.21 3.06 1.98
CA THR A 135 -0.07 3.69 1.34
C THR A 135 1.22 3.23 2.03
N PRO A 136 2.27 2.86 1.26
CA PRO A 136 3.58 2.66 1.85
C PRO A 136 3.99 3.90 2.64
N GLY A 137 4.73 3.70 3.72
CA GLY A 137 5.33 4.83 4.43
C GLY A 137 6.12 5.71 3.46
N LEU A 138 6.09 7.02 3.63
CA LEU A 138 6.66 7.98 2.66
C LEU A 138 8.18 7.84 2.50
N ASN A 139 8.83 7.15 3.45
CA ASN A 139 10.23 6.78 3.39
C ASN A 139 10.44 5.33 2.90
N ALA A 140 9.39 4.65 2.41
CA ALA A 140 9.55 3.29 1.91
C ALA A 140 10.26 3.27 0.56
N LEU A 141 11.06 2.22 0.36
CA LEU A 141 11.81 2.00 -0.88
C LEU A 141 10.91 2.12 -2.11
N GLY A 142 11.28 2.98 -3.03
CA GLY A 142 10.58 3.14 -4.31
C GLY A 142 9.19 3.72 -4.17
N ASN A 143 8.94 4.46 -3.12
CA ASN A 143 7.72 5.23 -3.00
C ASN A 143 7.59 6.16 -4.22
N GLU A 144 6.41 6.16 -4.85
CA GLU A 144 6.00 7.25 -5.73
C GLU A 144 5.18 8.23 -4.86
N PRO A 145 5.81 9.19 -4.15
CA PRO A 145 5.10 10.11 -3.27
C PRO A 145 3.95 10.80 -4.01
N GLU A 146 4.18 11.08 -5.29
CA GLU A 146 3.19 11.65 -6.18
C GLU A 146 1.90 10.82 -6.32
N LEU A 147 1.98 9.48 -6.28
CA LEU A 147 0.78 8.64 -6.34
C LEU A 147 -0.02 8.71 -5.05
N THR A 148 0.64 8.67 -3.92
CA THR A 148 0.01 8.83 -2.60
C THR A 148 -0.59 10.23 -2.48
N LEU A 149 0.18 11.26 -2.80
CA LEU A 149 -0.25 12.65 -2.70
C LEU A 149 -1.40 12.98 -3.67
N LYS A 150 -1.43 12.38 -4.87
CA LYS A 150 -2.55 12.52 -5.81
C LYS A 150 -3.84 11.81 -5.36
N THR A 151 -3.74 10.83 -4.48
CA THR A 151 -4.91 10.10 -3.96
C THR A 151 -5.53 10.82 -2.75
N LEU A 152 -4.74 11.57 -1.98
CA LEU A 152 -5.21 12.28 -0.79
C LEU A 152 -6.39 13.23 -1.07
N PRO A 153 -6.40 14.05 -2.14
CA PRO A 153 -7.53 14.94 -2.42
C PRO A 153 -8.83 14.22 -2.77
N GLU A 154 -8.76 12.95 -3.16
CA GLU A 154 -9.94 12.13 -3.47
C GLU A 154 -10.51 11.43 -2.22
N ALA A 155 -9.81 11.49 -1.09
CA ALA A 155 -10.20 10.82 0.14
C ALA A 155 -11.30 11.61 0.89
N GLN A 156 -12.34 10.92 1.33
CA GLN A 156 -13.36 11.47 2.22
C GLN A 156 -12.89 11.49 3.68
N ALA A 157 -11.96 10.61 4.03
CA ALA A 157 -11.34 10.57 5.35
C ALA A 157 -9.86 10.16 5.24
N ILE A 158 -9.03 10.76 6.08
CA ILE A 158 -7.61 10.46 6.19
C ILE A 158 -7.34 9.97 7.62
N LEU A 159 -6.75 8.77 7.74
CA LEU A 159 -6.24 8.26 8.99
C LEU A 159 -4.71 8.48 9.00
N PHE A 160 -4.26 9.44 9.76
CA PHE A 160 -2.84 9.75 9.90
C PHE A 160 -2.28 8.98 11.11
N LEU A 161 -1.50 7.93 10.83
CA LEU A 161 -0.96 7.04 11.84
C LEU A 161 0.47 7.47 12.21
N MET A 162 0.69 7.69 13.48
CA MET A 162 2.00 7.96 14.09
C MET A 162 2.40 6.80 15.00
N SER A 163 3.69 6.48 15.07
CA SER A 163 4.20 5.43 15.93
C SER A 163 4.62 6.02 17.28
N ALA A 164 4.10 5.48 18.39
CA ALA A 164 4.37 6.00 19.71
C ALA A 164 5.85 5.84 20.13
N ASP A 165 6.51 4.78 19.67
CA ASP A 165 7.92 4.48 19.91
C ASP A 165 8.87 5.46 19.20
N ALA A 166 8.51 5.92 18.00
CA ALA A 166 9.30 6.87 17.22
C ALA A 166 8.97 8.34 17.52
N GLY A 167 7.81 8.60 18.13
CA GLY A 167 7.26 9.94 18.28
C GLY A 167 6.87 10.58 16.94
N VAL A 168 6.68 11.90 16.94
CA VAL A 168 6.38 12.67 15.72
C VAL A 168 7.68 13.03 15.03
N THR A 169 7.90 12.49 13.84
CA THR A 169 9.13 12.74 13.06
C THR A 169 9.04 14.04 12.26
N ALA A 170 10.19 14.54 11.78
CA ALA A 170 10.23 15.73 10.91
C ALA A 170 9.47 15.46 9.59
N SER A 171 9.57 14.26 9.05
CA SER A 171 8.82 13.85 7.84
C SER A 171 7.31 13.83 8.08
N ASP A 172 6.84 13.34 9.24
CA ASP A 172 5.41 13.37 9.58
C ASP A 172 4.89 14.81 9.61
N MET A 173 5.67 15.73 10.20
CA MET A 173 5.30 17.14 10.27
C MET A 173 5.28 17.82 8.90
N THR A 174 6.19 17.47 8.01
CA THR A 174 6.22 17.98 6.63
C THR A 174 4.96 17.56 5.89
N ILE A 175 4.64 16.26 5.90
CA ILE A 175 3.44 15.72 5.26
C ILE A 175 2.17 16.35 5.83
N TRP A 176 2.10 16.44 7.15
CA TRP A 176 0.96 17.05 7.82
C TRP A 176 0.73 18.48 7.32
N ARG A 177 1.77 19.33 7.33
CA ARG A 177 1.66 20.74 6.95
C ARG A 177 1.40 20.95 5.47
N GLU A 178 2.11 20.22 4.61
CA GLU A 178 2.07 20.46 3.17
C GLU A 178 0.88 19.83 2.48
N HIS A 179 0.33 18.73 3.04
CA HIS A 179 -0.70 17.95 2.35
C HIS A 179 -1.97 17.75 3.20
N VAL A 180 -1.86 17.28 4.43
CA VAL A 180 -3.03 16.88 5.21
C VAL A 180 -3.79 18.08 5.75
N GLN A 181 -3.09 19.07 6.28
CA GLN A 181 -3.70 20.27 6.84
C GLN A 181 -4.46 21.07 5.80
N THR A 182 -3.89 21.24 4.61
CA THR A 182 -4.55 21.94 3.49
C THR A 182 -5.85 21.25 3.09
N LEU A 183 -5.86 19.92 2.97
CA LEU A 183 -7.08 19.17 2.63
C LEU A 183 -8.15 19.27 3.71
N ARG A 184 -7.76 19.27 4.98
CA ARG A 184 -8.70 19.46 6.09
C ARG A 184 -9.35 20.84 6.04
N ASP A 185 -8.53 21.86 5.84
CA ASP A 185 -8.97 23.25 5.95
C ASP A 185 -9.71 23.75 4.70
N GLU A 186 -9.31 23.31 3.51
CA GLU A 186 -9.90 23.75 2.23
C GLU A 186 -10.99 22.84 1.69
N GLN A 187 -10.90 21.53 1.90
CA GLN A 187 -11.83 20.54 1.33
C GLN A 187 -12.76 19.90 2.37
N CYS A 188 -12.66 20.29 3.64
CA CYS A 188 -13.43 19.69 4.74
C CYS A 188 -13.26 18.18 4.85
N THR A 189 -12.12 17.65 4.41
CA THR A 189 -11.81 16.23 4.55
C THR A 189 -11.68 15.84 6.02
N ALA A 190 -12.35 14.78 6.44
CA ALA A 190 -12.23 14.27 7.79
C ALA A 190 -10.81 13.74 8.03
N VAL A 191 -10.10 14.28 9.04
CA VAL A 191 -8.76 13.84 9.39
C VAL A 191 -8.72 13.37 10.83
N LEU A 192 -8.24 12.13 11.03
CA LEU A 192 -8.03 11.53 12.35
C LEU A 192 -6.55 11.21 12.50
N ALA A 193 -5.90 11.81 13.49
CA ALA A 193 -4.55 11.45 13.92
C ALA A 193 -4.63 10.32 14.94
N LEU A 194 -3.93 9.22 14.70
CA LEU A 194 -3.93 8.05 15.55
C LEU A 194 -2.51 7.74 16.02
N LEU A 195 -2.36 7.54 17.31
CA LEU A 195 -1.11 7.06 17.90
C LEU A 195 -1.17 5.53 18.00
N ASN A 196 -0.30 4.87 17.24
CA ASN A 196 -0.21 3.41 17.19
C ASN A 196 0.98 2.92 18.02
N LYS A 197 1.04 1.63 18.33
CA LYS A 197 2.09 0.97 19.09
C LYS A 197 2.27 1.55 20.51
N ILE A 198 1.21 1.99 21.14
CA ILE A 198 1.25 2.52 22.52
C ILE A 198 1.65 1.43 23.52
N ASP A 199 1.38 0.17 23.21
CA ASP A 199 1.79 -1.02 23.95
C ASP A 199 3.32 -1.13 24.11
N SER A 200 4.09 -0.62 23.16
CA SER A 200 5.55 -0.58 23.23
C SER A 200 6.12 0.38 24.28
N LEU A 201 5.27 1.29 24.80
CA LEU A 201 5.65 2.26 25.84
C LEU A 201 5.28 1.77 27.25
N TRP A 202 4.59 0.66 27.36
CA TRP A 202 4.29 0.08 28.67
C TRP A 202 5.45 -0.81 29.07
N ASP A 203 6.21 -0.34 30.06
CA ASP A 203 7.15 -1.21 30.74
C ASP A 203 6.38 -2.38 31.33
N ASP A 204 6.93 -3.59 31.23
CA ASP A 204 6.39 -4.77 31.86
C ASP A 204 6.28 -4.49 33.39
N LEU A 205 5.06 -4.25 33.84
CA LEU A 205 4.72 -4.08 35.25
C LEU A 205 4.53 -5.46 35.88
#